data_137209c1e71eed079507564c6e59aa8d
#
_entry.id   137209c1e71eed079507564c6e59aa8d
#
_cell.length_a   1.000
_cell.length_b   1.000
_cell.length_c   1.000
_cell.angle_alpha   90.00
_cell.angle_beta   90.00
_cell.angle_gamma   90.00
#
_symmetry.space_group_name_H-M   'P 1'
#
loop_
_entity.id
_entity.type
_entity.pdbx_description
1 polymer ?
#
loop_
_entity_poly.entity_id
_entity_poly.type
_entity_poly.pdbx_seq_one_letter_code
_entity_poly.pdbx_strand_id
1 'polypeptide(L)'
;LVTRVFPDGIDKLPKYSTPGDPRLMEYYEMALAAHVAPAPKFATEYRSLVGGIAWVGPSERPDALHANGSCARAYTFSTVELYGCAVRILLYLADTCELGITFSAYAPNADVLDAASDSDWHVTRSTSGGGLRLAGGTAHAVSRKQDSGSGSSAGAEIIAASGLCDDIAHARGCLEYMNLPQSAPTVIDVDNKAVYDVSRNYSATKNLRHLDRRAFRIREYTFTNVVAARLVRTTENWADMFTKVLDRGPFLKFRRLVLNPIDSVVARVSAVIGGIWAPT
;
A
#
# COMPACT_ATOMS: atom_id res chain seq x y z
N LEU A 1 18.92 -2.16 13.67
CA LEU A 1 19.00 -0.94 12.86
C LEU A 1 18.95 0.31 13.75
N VAL A 2 17.96 0.43 14.65
CA VAL A 2 17.83 1.57 15.58
C VAL A 2 19.12 1.79 16.37
N THR A 3 19.64 0.79 17.04
CA THR A 3 20.89 0.86 17.84
C THR A 3 22.11 1.30 17.03
N ARG A 4 22.14 0.97 15.73
CA ARG A 4 23.23 1.38 14.84
C ARG A 4 23.12 2.85 14.43
N VAL A 5 21.91 3.35 14.19
CA VAL A 5 21.66 4.74 13.77
C VAL A 5 21.67 5.69 14.98
N PHE A 6 21.18 5.22 16.12
CA PHE A 6 21.07 5.97 17.36
C PHE A 6 21.71 5.19 18.52
N PRO A 7 23.05 5.21 18.65
CA PRO A 7 23.75 4.47 19.71
C PRO A 7 23.39 4.94 21.12
N ASP A 8 23.00 6.22 21.28
CA ASP A 8 22.58 6.81 22.56
C ASP A 8 21.08 6.63 22.87
N GLY A 9 20.38 5.84 22.06
CA GLY A 9 18.93 5.59 22.18
C GLY A 9 18.05 6.62 21.49
N ILE A 10 16.74 6.41 21.55
CA ILE A 10 15.74 7.24 20.83
C ILE A 10 14.81 8.03 21.75
N ASP A 11 14.91 7.90 23.06
CA ASP A 11 13.93 8.44 24.02
C ASP A 11 13.76 9.96 23.94
N LYS A 12 14.81 10.68 23.54
CA LYS A 12 14.82 12.14 23.41
C LYS A 12 14.53 12.62 21.97
N LEU A 13 14.33 11.70 21.04
CA LEU A 13 14.10 12.02 19.63
C LEU A 13 12.62 12.29 19.35
N PRO A 14 12.31 13.01 18.27
CA PRO A 14 10.92 13.30 17.90
C PRO A 14 10.11 12.01 17.64
N LYS A 15 8.86 12.02 18.11
CA LYS A 15 7.88 10.97 17.83
C LYS A 15 6.99 11.35 16.67
N TYR A 16 6.78 10.41 15.76
CA TYR A 16 6.01 10.64 14.55
C TYR A 16 4.76 9.77 14.48
N SER A 17 3.61 10.37 14.19
CA SER A 17 2.34 9.65 14.02
C SER A 17 2.18 9.03 12.63
N THR A 18 3.01 9.45 11.66
CA THR A 18 3.02 8.99 10.26
C THR A 18 4.47 8.79 9.79
N PRO A 19 4.76 7.77 8.96
CA PRO A 19 6.11 7.52 8.48
C PRO A 19 6.58 8.54 7.44
N GLY A 20 5.65 9.00 6.57
CA GLY A 20 5.97 9.93 5.50
C GLY A 20 6.16 11.36 6.00
N ASP A 21 7.20 12.01 5.52
CA ASP A 21 7.36 13.45 5.67
C ASP A 21 6.47 14.16 4.62
N PRO A 22 5.71 15.20 4.98
CA PRO A 22 4.87 15.95 4.03
C PRO A 22 5.65 16.50 2.82
N ARG A 23 6.93 16.78 3.00
CA ARG A 23 7.82 17.30 1.94
C ARG A 23 8.63 16.21 1.22
N LEU A 24 8.37 14.92 1.51
CA LEU A 24 9.16 13.82 0.94
C LEU A 24 9.22 13.88 -0.59
N MET A 25 8.08 14.14 -1.25
CA MET A 25 8.05 14.20 -2.71
C MET A 25 8.73 15.45 -3.27
N GLU A 26 8.63 16.59 -2.58
CA GLU A 26 9.38 17.81 -2.92
C GLU A 26 10.90 17.55 -2.87
N TYR A 27 11.40 16.96 -1.79
CA TYR A 27 12.81 16.60 -1.66
C TYR A 27 13.27 15.59 -2.72
N TYR A 28 12.41 14.63 -3.05
CA TYR A 28 12.69 13.66 -4.11
C TYR A 28 12.82 14.34 -5.47
N GLU A 29 11.89 15.23 -5.84
CA GLU A 29 11.92 15.97 -7.11
C GLU A 29 13.14 16.89 -7.21
N MET A 30 13.47 17.60 -6.13
CA MET A 30 14.67 18.45 -6.06
C MET A 30 15.94 17.63 -6.27
N ALA A 31 16.06 16.49 -5.59
CA ALA A 31 17.22 15.59 -5.69
C ALA A 31 17.31 14.96 -7.09
N LEU A 32 16.18 14.59 -7.69
CA LEU A 32 16.11 14.05 -9.04
C LEU A 32 16.53 15.10 -10.09
N ALA A 33 16.08 16.32 -9.94
CA ALA A 33 16.43 17.43 -10.85
C ALA A 33 17.93 17.78 -10.76
N ALA A 34 18.48 17.83 -9.56
CA ALA A 34 19.90 18.08 -9.34
C ALA A 34 20.79 16.93 -9.82
N HIS A 35 20.31 15.71 -9.68
CA HIS A 35 20.98 14.45 -10.07
C HIS A 35 22.46 14.36 -9.65
N VAL A 36 22.77 14.84 -8.44
CA VAL A 36 24.14 14.84 -7.88
C VAL A 36 24.38 13.51 -7.18
N ALA A 37 25.44 12.82 -7.58
CA ALA A 37 25.85 11.60 -6.91
C ALA A 37 26.36 11.92 -5.49
N PRO A 38 25.85 11.25 -4.45
CA PRO A 38 26.29 11.45 -3.08
C PRO A 38 27.69 10.89 -2.84
N ALA A 39 28.39 11.43 -1.81
CA ALA A 39 29.67 10.88 -1.38
C ALA A 39 29.51 9.37 -1.06
N PRO A 40 30.52 8.50 -1.39
CA PRO A 40 30.38 7.04 -1.29
C PRO A 40 29.98 6.54 0.11
N LYS A 41 30.55 7.14 1.16
CA LYS A 41 30.20 6.80 2.55
C LYS A 41 28.74 7.11 2.85
N PHE A 42 28.26 8.31 2.51
CA PHE A 42 26.89 8.75 2.70
C PHE A 42 25.92 7.87 1.90
N ALA A 43 26.24 7.56 0.63
CA ALA A 43 25.43 6.65 -0.21
C ALA A 43 25.28 5.26 0.42
N THR A 44 26.34 4.75 1.06
CA THR A 44 26.31 3.45 1.74
C THR A 44 25.42 3.50 2.99
N GLU A 45 25.57 4.55 3.80
CA GLU A 45 24.74 4.75 4.99
C GLU A 45 23.25 4.90 4.63
N TYR A 46 22.95 5.72 3.63
CA TYR A 46 21.59 5.91 3.13
C TYR A 46 20.95 4.60 2.65
N ARG A 47 21.64 3.87 1.77
CA ARG A 47 21.14 2.59 1.25
C ARG A 47 20.97 1.55 2.33
N SER A 48 21.87 1.52 3.31
CA SER A 48 21.77 0.60 4.44
C SER A 48 20.58 0.90 5.35
N LEU A 49 20.26 2.19 5.58
CA LEU A 49 19.10 2.61 6.35
C LEU A 49 17.81 2.24 5.62
N VAL A 50 17.64 2.70 4.38
CA VAL A 50 16.42 2.48 3.58
C VAL A 50 16.20 1.00 3.27
N GLY A 51 17.28 0.25 2.96
CA GLY A 51 17.21 -1.20 2.73
C GLY A 51 16.83 -1.98 3.99
N GLY A 52 17.34 -1.57 5.16
CA GLY A 52 16.94 -2.17 6.44
C GLY A 52 15.47 -1.93 6.78
N ILE A 53 14.93 -0.76 6.45
CA ILE A 53 13.49 -0.47 6.61
C ILE A 53 12.67 -1.28 5.60
N ALA A 54 13.15 -1.44 4.36
CA ALA A 54 12.47 -2.19 3.31
C ALA A 54 12.22 -3.66 3.67
N TRP A 55 13.02 -4.23 4.56
CA TRP A 55 12.86 -5.62 5.00
C TRP A 55 11.54 -5.87 5.73
N VAL A 56 11.09 -4.93 6.56
CA VAL A 56 9.86 -5.08 7.36
C VAL A 56 8.60 -4.56 6.64
N GLY A 57 8.77 -3.70 5.62
CA GLY A 57 7.66 -3.04 4.94
C GLY A 57 6.62 -3.99 4.36
N PRO A 58 6.98 -4.89 3.43
CA PRO A 58 6.00 -5.72 2.73
C PRO A 58 5.31 -6.77 3.61
N SER A 59 6.00 -7.31 4.61
CA SER A 59 5.54 -8.47 5.39
C SER A 59 4.92 -8.11 6.73
N GLU A 60 5.33 -7.01 7.35
CA GLU A 60 4.93 -6.68 8.71
C GLU A 60 4.39 -5.26 8.87
N ARG A 61 4.95 -4.30 8.13
CA ARG A 61 4.65 -2.87 8.27
C ARG A 61 4.35 -2.21 6.91
N PRO A 62 3.32 -2.68 6.19
CA PRO A 62 2.91 -2.12 4.91
C PRO A 62 2.51 -0.63 5.00
N ASP A 63 2.18 -0.15 6.19
CA ASP A 63 1.91 1.26 6.47
C ASP A 63 3.13 2.20 6.24
N ALA A 64 4.35 1.67 6.22
CA ALA A 64 5.57 2.41 5.89
C ALA A 64 6.03 2.22 4.42
N LEU A 65 5.34 1.39 3.65
CA LEU A 65 5.80 0.91 2.33
C LEU A 65 6.00 2.06 1.33
N HIS A 66 5.02 2.96 1.22
CA HIS A 66 5.10 4.09 0.27
C HIS A 66 6.24 5.06 0.63
N ALA A 67 6.34 5.48 1.88
CA ALA A 67 7.36 6.41 2.33
C ALA A 67 8.77 5.84 2.10
N ASN A 68 9.00 4.58 2.47
CA ASN A 68 10.30 3.92 2.26
C ASN A 68 10.59 3.67 0.78
N GLY A 69 9.60 3.27 -0.01
CA GLY A 69 9.72 3.09 -1.46
C GLY A 69 10.11 4.38 -2.17
N SER A 70 9.58 5.52 -1.74
CA SER A 70 9.95 6.84 -2.27
C SER A 70 11.41 7.20 -1.94
N CYS A 71 11.88 6.92 -0.72
CA CYS A 71 13.30 7.05 -0.37
C CYS A 71 14.18 6.10 -1.21
N ALA A 72 13.76 4.86 -1.41
CA ALA A 72 14.53 3.87 -2.17
C ALA A 72 14.78 4.27 -3.63
N ARG A 73 13.87 5.02 -4.24
CA ARG A 73 14.02 5.55 -5.61
C ARG A 73 15.21 6.52 -5.76
N ALA A 74 15.72 7.07 -4.66
CA ALA A 74 16.79 8.07 -4.64
C ALA A 74 18.17 7.49 -4.30
N TYR A 75 18.40 6.19 -4.39
CA TYR A 75 19.67 5.54 -4.01
C TYR A 75 20.91 6.12 -4.71
N THR A 76 20.77 6.61 -5.95
CA THR A 76 21.87 7.13 -6.76
C THR A 76 22.04 8.65 -6.68
N PHE A 77 21.07 9.38 -6.09
CA PHE A 77 21.08 10.83 -5.92
C PHE A 77 20.52 11.26 -4.55
N SER A 78 20.77 10.46 -3.52
CA SER A 78 20.30 10.72 -2.15
C SER A 78 20.88 12.01 -1.57
N THR A 79 20.07 12.75 -0.83
CA THR A 79 20.44 14.00 -0.14
C THR A 79 20.24 13.89 1.36
N VAL A 80 20.71 14.90 2.11
CA VAL A 80 20.55 14.96 3.57
C VAL A 80 19.07 15.03 3.96
N GLU A 81 18.25 15.73 3.19
CA GLU A 81 16.80 15.85 3.42
C GLU A 81 16.13 14.47 3.27
N LEU A 82 16.46 13.72 2.21
CA LEU A 82 15.97 12.36 2.01
C LEU A 82 16.47 11.38 3.07
N TYR A 83 17.70 11.59 3.57
CA TYR A 83 18.19 10.83 4.74
C TYR A 83 17.35 11.15 5.98
N GLY A 84 17.01 12.42 6.21
CA GLY A 84 16.10 12.84 7.28
C GLY A 84 14.71 12.18 7.17
N CYS A 85 14.17 12.07 5.95
CA CYS A 85 12.92 11.33 5.70
C CYS A 85 13.05 9.84 6.07
N ALA A 86 14.16 9.19 5.71
CA ALA A 86 14.40 7.79 6.06
C ALA A 86 14.56 7.59 7.58
N VAL A 87 15.25 8.51 8.25
CA VAL A 87 15.35 8.55 9.73
C VAL A 87 13.97 8.70 10.37
N ARG A 88 13.11 9.58 9.85
CA ARG A 88 11.73 9.73 10.32
C ARG A 88 10.95 8.40 10.22
N ILE A 89 11.08 7.67 9.12
CA ILE A 89 10.43 6.36 8.98
C ILE A 89 10.94 5.40 10.05
N LEU A 90 12.26 5.35 10.28
CA LEU A 90 12.84 4.49 11.31
C LEU A 90 12.32 4.84 12.72
N LEU A 91 12.24 6.13 13.06
CA LEU A 91 11.73 6.59 14.35
C LEU A 91 10.24 6.25 14.51
N TYR A 92 9.43 6.43 13.45
CA TYR A 92 8.03 6.03 13.44
C TYR A 92 7.88 4.52 13.70
N LEU A 93 8.66 3.67 13.03
CA LEU A 93 8.63 2.22 13.23
C LEU A 93 9.07 1.82 14.64
N ALA A 94 10.09 2.48 15.18
CA ALA A 94 10.58 2.23 16.54
C ALA A 94 9.55 2.63 17.61
N ASP A 95 8.90 3.80 17.45
CA ASP A 95 7.86 4.28 18.38
C ASP A 95 6.55 3.48 18.29
N THR A 96 6.37 2.72 17.21
CA THR A 96 5.20 1.87 16.96
C THR A 96 5.59 0.40 16.79
N CYS A 97 6.63 -0.07 17.47
CA CYS A 97 7.16 -1.43 17.30
C CYS A 97 6.17 -2.53 17.73
N GLU A 98 5.21 -2.19 18.60
CA GLU A 98 4.14 -3.09 19.03
C GLU A 98 3.07 -3.32 17.94
N LEU A 99 3.09 -2.51 16.86
CA LEU A 99 2.15 -2.68 15.76
C LEU A 99 2.70 -3.65 14.73
N GLY A 100 1.85 -4.56 14.29
CA GLY A 100 2.10 -5.49 13.20
C GLY A 100 0.79 -5.89 12.54
N ILE A 101 0.86 -6.70 11.49
CA ILE A 101 -0.33 -7.25 10.86
C ILE A 101 -0.90 -8.34 11.77
N THR A 102 -2.21 -8.26 12.04
CA THR A 102 -2.92 -9.28 12.81
C THR A 102 -4.02 -9.90 11.96
N PHE A 103 -3.97 -11.22 11.78
CA PHE A 103 -5.04 -12.00 11.18
C PHE A 103 -5.96 -12.54 12.27
N SER A 104 -7.27 -12.48 12.06
CA SER A 104 -8.25 -12.91 13.05
C SER A 104 -9.41 -13.64 12.39
N ALA A 105 -9.68 -14.86 12.87
CA ALA A 105 -10.87 -15.60 12.47
C ALA A 105 -12.19 -14.89 12.86
N TYR A 106 -12.13 -13.94 13.77
CA TYR A 106 -13.28 -13.12 14.20
C TYR A 106 -13.43 -11.83 13.40
N ALA A 107 -12.58 -11.60 12.39
CA ALA A 107 -12.78 -10.45 11.49
C ALA A 107 -14.05 -10.65 10.67
N PRO A 108 -14.80 -9.57 10.37
CA PRO A 108 -15.91 -9.67 9.41
C PRO A 108 -15.40 -10.24 8.08
N ASN A 109 -16.09 -11.25 7.55
CA ASN A 109 -15.72 -11.95 6.31
C ASN A 109 -14.26 -12.45 6.35
N ALA A 110 -13.84 -13.10 7.43
CA ALA A 110 -12.46 -13.54 7.66
C ALA A 110 -11.93 -14.47 6.56
N ASP A 111 -12.81 -15.21 5.90
CA ASP A 111 -12.54 -16.15 4.81
C ASP A 111 -12.61 -15.52 3.41
N VAL A 112 -12.97 -14.23 3.32
CA VAL A 112 -13.13 -13.53 2.05
C VAL A 112 -11.92 -12.64 1.78
N LEU A 113 -11.32 -12.82 0.60
CA LEU A 113 -10.26 -11.95 0.10
C LEU A 113 -10.87 -10.65 -0.42
N ASP A 114 -10.41 -9.49 0.07
CA ASP A 114 -10.75 -8.18 -0.46
C ASP A 114 -9.49 -7.41 -0.89
N ALA A 115 -9.67 -6.42 -1.76
CA ALA A 115 -8.57 -5.69 -2.38
C ALA A 115 -8.91 -4.21 -2.56
N ALA A 116 -7.87 -3.37 -2.67
CA ALA A 116 -8.01 -1.99 -3.13
C ALA A 116 -6.82 -1.60 -4.01
N SER A 117 -7.08 -0.78 -5.03
CA SER A 117 -6.08 -0.25 -5.96
C SER A 117 -6.19 1.26 -6.06
N ASP A 118 -5.04 1.90 -6.16
CA ASP A 118 -4.90 3.33 -6.41
C ASP A 118 -3.65 3.60 -7.25
N SER A 119 -3.58 4.80 -7.84
CA SER A 119 -2.42 5.28 -8.55
C SER A 119 -2.23 6.77 -8.33
N ASP A 120 -1.06 7.16 -7.87
CA ASP A 120 -0.64 8.54 -7.90
C ASP A 120 -0.08 8.89 -9.29
N TRP A 121 -0.85 9.69 -10.05
CA TRP A 121 -0.44 10.07 -11.40
C TRP A 121 0.66 11.12 -11.39
N HIS A 122 1.75 10.82 -12.10
CA HIS A 122 2.86 11.75 -12.30
C HIS A 122 3.26 11.79 -13.77
N VAL A 123 3.66 12.99 -14.25
CA VAL A 123 4.00 13.24 -15.65
C VAL A 123 5.10 12.29 -16.17
N THR A 124 6.09 11.98 -15.36
CA THR A 124 7.17 11.08 -15.75
C THR A 124 6.81 9.63 -15.54
N ARG A 125 6.50 9.24 -14.33
CA ARG A 125 6.10 7.87 -13.96
C ARG A 125 5.25 7.88 -12.69
N SER A 126 4.08 7.33 -12.80
CA SER A 126 3.14 7.15 -11.70
C SER A 126 3.57 6.10 -10.70
N THR A 127 2.97 6.10 -9.51
CA THR A 127 3.09 5.05 -8.52
C THR A 127 1.83 4.20 -8.53
N SER A 128 1.96 2.89 -8.70
CA SER A 128 0.87 1.96 -8.43
C SER A 128 0.90 1.55 -6.97
N GLY A 129 -0.23 1.61 -6.31
CA GLY A 129 -0.45 1.15 -4.96
C GLY A 129 -1.65 0.22 -4.88
N GLY A 130 -1.59 -0.73 -3.98
CA GLY A 130 -2.68 -1.63 -3.74
C GLY A 130 -2.36 -2.68 -2.70
N GLY A 131 -3.36 -3.44 -2.33
CA GLY A 131 -3.17 -4.54 -1.40
C GLY A 131 -4.34 -5.50 -1.38
N LEU A 132 -4.07 -6.64 -0.78
CA LEU A 132 -5.02 -7.73 -0.54
C LEU A 132 -5.14 -7.93 0.96
N ARG A 133 -6.37 -8.07 1.45
CA ARG A 133 -6.63 -8.38 2.86
C ARG A 133 -7.39 -9.69 2.98
N LEU A 134 -7.04 -10.42 4.03
CA LEU A 134 -7.71 -11.65 4.45
C LEU A 134 -7.77 -11.66 5.98
N ALA A 135 -8.81 -12.17 6.57
CA ALA A 135 -8.97 -12.27 8.02
C ALA A 135 -8.69 -10.94 8.77
N GLY A 136 -9.04 -9.81 8.14
CA GLY A 136 -8.88 -8.45 8.68
C GLY A 136 -7.49 -7.83 8.49
N GLY A 137 -6.45 -8.61 8.21
CA GLY A 137 -5.07 -8.13 8.02
C GLY A 137 -4.65 -8.11 6.54
N THR A 138 -3.59 -7.37 6.23
CA THR A 138 -3.02 -7.31 4.89
C THR A 138 -2.16 -8.52 4.59
N ALA A 139 -2.59 -9.33 3.63
CA ALA A 139 -1.85 -10.51 3.15
C ALA A 139 -0.81 -10.15 2.06
N HIS A 140 -1.04 -9.06 1.33
CA HIS A 140 -0.13 -8.56 0.30
C HIS A 140 -0.30 -7.05 0.15
N ALA A 141 0.80 -6.33 -0.05
CA ALA A 141 0.78 -4.89 -0.33
C ALA A 141 1.82 -4.50 -1.36
N VAL A 142 1.46 -3.54 -2.21
CA VAL A 142 2.31 -3.03 -3.30
C VAL A 142 2.36 -1.51 -3.24
N SER A 143 3.57 -0.96 -3.36
CA SER A 143 3.83 0.45 -3.67
C SER A 143 5.03 0.52 -4.60
N ARG A 144 4.80 0.63 -5.89
CA ARG A 144 5.87 0.59 -6.89
C ARG A 144 5.71 1.64 -7.98
N LYS A 145 6.82 2.17 -8.46
CA LYS A 145 6.86 3.05 -9.63
C LYS A 145 6.45 2.26 -10.87
N GLN A 146 5.59 2.83 -11.70
CA GLN A 146 5.18 2.21 -12.97
C GLN A 146 6.35 2.17 -13.96
N ASP A 147 6.50 1.08 -14.71
CA ASP A 147 7.58 0.90 -15.69
C ASP A 147 7.38 1.78 -16.93
N SER A 148 6.13 2.12 -17.26
CA SER A 148 5.76 2.99 -18.38
C SER A 148 5.03 4.23 -17.88
N GLY A 149 5.28 5.37 -18.49
CA GLY A 149 4.46 6.57 -18.27
C GLY A 149 3.04 6.34 -18.78
N SER A 150 2.06 6.84 -18.04
CA SER A 150 0.68 6.91 -18.51
C SER A 150 0.38 8.32 -19.00
N GLY A 151 -0.28 8.44 -20.15
CA GLY A 151 -0.68 9.74 -20.69
C GLY A 151 -1.81 10.43 -19.94
N SER A 152 -2.35 9.78 -18.89
CA SER A 152 -3.46 10.32 -18.08
C SER A 152 -3.57 9.62 -16.72
N SER A 153 -4.25 10.28 -15.78
CA SER A 153 -4.58 9.69 -14.47
C SER A 153 -5.37 8.37 -14.63
N ALA A 154 -6.41 8.37 -15.50
CA ALA A 154 -7.17 7.16 -15.78
C ALA A 154 -6.29 6.00 -16.30
N GLY A 155 -5.28 6.31 -17.12
CA GLY A 155 -4.31 5.33 -17.59
C GLY A 155 -3.47 4.74 -16.48
N ALA A 156 -2.98 5.56 -15.56
CA ALA A 156 -2.20 5.13 -14.40
C ALA A 156 -3.03 4.21 -13.49
N GLU A 157 -4.30 4.53 -13.27
CA GLU A 157 -5.24 3.73 -12.49
C GLU A 157 -5.50 2.36 -13.11
N ILE A 158 -5.70 2.29 -14.44
CA ILE A 158 -5.88 1.03 -15.17
C ILE A 158 -4.60 0.16 -15.06
N ILE A 159 -3.41 0.78 -15.11
CA ILE A 159 -2.15 0.07 -14.93
C ILE A 159 -2.07 -0.54 -13.52
N ALA A 160 -2.40 0.24 -12.50
CA ALA A 160 -2.37 -0.22 -11.11
C ALA A 160 -3.37 -1.37 -10.88
N ALA A 161 -4.63 -1.17 -11.27
CA ALA A 161 -5.68 -2.16 -11.10
C ALA A 161 -5.40 -3.45 -11.87
N SER A 162 -4.87 -3.35 -13.11
CA SER A 162 -4.51 -4.53 -13.90
C SER A 162 -3.42 -5.37 -13.24
N GLY A 163 -2.39 -4.73 -12.66
CA GLY A 163 -1.35 -5.44 -11.93
C GLY A 163 -1.90 -6.13 -10.68
N LEU A 164 -2.77 -5.44 -9.93
CA LEU A 164 -3.37 -6.03 -8.73
C LEU A 164 -4.33 -7.19 -9.06
N CYS A 165 -5.00 -7.18 -10.22
CA CYS A 165 -5.81 -8.32 -10.66
C CYS A 165 -4.96 -9.60 -10.83
N ASP A 166 -3.71 -9.49 -11.26
CA ASP A 166 -2.78 -10.63 -11.34
C ASP A 166 -2.43 -11.14 -9.94
N ASP A 167 -2.15 -10.23 -9.00
CA ASP A 167 -1.85 -10.57 -7.61
C ASP A 167 -3.08 -11.26 -6.95
N ILE A 168 -4.31 -10.78 -7.24
CA ILE A 168 -5.57 -11.41 -6.80
C ILE A 168 -5.69 -12.83 -7.35
N ALA A 169 -5.47 -13.02 -8.64
CA ALA A 169 -5.60 -14.34 -9.26
C ALA A 169 -4.60 -15.32 -8.65
N HIS A 170 -3.36 -14.88 -8.41
CA HIS A 170 -2.34 -15.67 -7.72
C HIS A 170 -2.76 -16.03 -6.27
N ALA A 171 -3.20 -15.04 -5.50
CA ALA A 171 -3.64 -15.26 -4.13
C ALA A 171 -4.82 -16.23 -4.03
N ARG A 172 -5.80 -16.12 -4.95
CA ARG A 172 -6.93 -17.07 -5.03
C ARG A 172 -6.46 -18.50 -5.31
N GLY A 173 -5.47 -18.67 -6.20
CA GLY A 173 -4.86 -19.99 -6.46
C GLY A 173 -4.17 -20.58 -5.21
N CYS A 174 -3.45 -19.75 -4.46
CA CYS A 174 -2.86 -20.16 -3.18
C CYS A 174 -3.94 -20.57 -2.16
N LEU A 175 -5.01 -19.79 -2.03
CA LEU A 175 -6.12 -20.07 -1.12
C LEU A 175 -6.86 -21.37 -1.51
N GLU A 176 -7.07 -21.62 -2.80
CA GLU A 176 -7.65 -22.85 -3.32
C GLU A 176 -6.79 -24.07 -2.94
N TYR A 177 -5.48 -23.96 -3.13
CA TYR A 177 -4.54 -25.01 -2.70
C TYR A 177 -4.57 -25.27 -1.19
N MET A 178 -4.86 -24.24 -0.39
CA MET A 178 -5.02 -24.32 1.07
C MET A 178 -6.41 -24.80 1.52
N ASN A 179 -7.29 -25.24 0.59
CA ASN A 179 -8.69 -25.57 0.84
C ASN A 179 -9.55 -24.40 1.37
N LEU A 180 -9.24 -23.19 0.95
CA LEU A 180 -9.99 -21.97 1.24
C LEU A 180 -10.42 -21.27 -0.07
N PRO A 181 -11.16 -21.98 -0.97
CA PRO A 181 -11.51 -21.43 -2.28
C PRO A 181 -12.44 -20.22 -2.14
N GLN A 182 -12.21 -19.21 -2.95
CA GLN A 182 -13.05 -18.02 -3.00
C GLN A 182 -14.23 -18.27 -3.96
N SER A 183 -15.41 -18.57 -3.43
CA SER A 183 -16.61 -18.89 -4.21
C SER A 183 -17.19 -17.69 -4.99
N ALA A 184 -17.03 -16.47 -4.45
CA ALA A 184 -17.42 -15.22 -5.11
C ALA A 184 -16.19 -14.50 -5.72
N PRO A 185 -16.37 -13.58 -6.68
CA PRO A 185 -15.30 -12.75 -7.16
C PRO A 185 -14.71 -11.90 -6.03
N THR A 186 -13.39 -11.74 -6.00
CA THR A 186 -12.74 -10.83 -5.07
C THR A 186 -13.08 -9.40 -5.43
N VAL A 187 -13.62 -8.66 -4.46
CA VAL A 187 -13.95 -7.25 -4.65
C VAL A 187 -12.68 -6.41 -4.64
N ILE A 188 -12.46 -5.64 -5.72
CA ILE A 188 -11.40 -4.64 -5.78
C ILE A 188 -12.02 -3.23 -5.67
N ASP A 189 -11.67 -2.52 -4.62
CA ASP A 189 -12.07 -1.12 -4.43
C ASP A 189 -11.21 -0.22 -5.32
N VAL A 190 -11.86 0.63 -6.07
CA VAL A 190 -11.24 1.65 -6.94
C VAL A 190 -12.01 2.95 -6.79
N ASP A 191 -11.35 4.10 -6.80
CA ASP A 191 -12.02 5.41 -6.73
C ASP A 191 -12.09 6.09 -8.10
N ASN A 192 -11.49 5.48 -9.13
CA ASN A 192 -11.51 5.99 -10.49
C ASN A 192 -12.60 5.33 -11.33
N LYS A 193 -13.54 6.16 -11.81
CA LYS A 193 -14.66 5.70 -12.65
C LYS A 193 -14.20 5.00 -13.93
N ALA A 194 -13.05 5.38 -14.51
CA ALA A 194 -12.55 4.76 -15.74
C ALA A 194 -12.21 3.27 -15.54
N VAL A 195 -11.60 2.91 -14.41
CA VAL A 195 -11.32 1.51 -14.05
C VAL A 195 -12.62 0.72 -13.91
N TYR A 196 -13.59 1.28 -13.17
CA TYR A 196 -14.91 0.67 -12.99
C TYR A 196 -15.63 0.46 -14.33
N ASP A 197 -15.67 1.48 -15.20
CA ASP A 197 -16.33 1.40 -16.50
C ASP A 197 -15.63 0.40 -17.44
N VAL A 198 -14.28 0.37 -17.44
CA VAL A 198 -13.47 -0.58 -18.23
C VAL A 198 -13.74 -2.02 -17.80
N SER A 199 -13.93 -2.30 -16.52
CA SER A 199 -14.25 -3.64 -16.03
C SER A 199 -15.59 -4.17 -16.55
N ARG A 200 -16.55 -3.30 -16.90
CA ARG A 200 -17.93 -3.64 -17.23
C ARG A 200 -18.32 -3.44 -18.69
N ASN A 201 -17.59 -2.61 -19.44
CA ASN A 201 -18.03 -2.17 -20.76
C ASN A 201 -16.93 -2.22 -21.82
N TYR A 202 -17.15 -2.95 -22.90
CA TYR A 202 -16.23 -3.05 -24.05
C TYR A 202 -16.01 -1.74 -24.79
N SER A 203 -17.02 -0.85 -24.81
CA SER A 203 -16.93 0.41 -25.55
C SER A 203 -16.14 1.51 -24.84
N ALA A 204 -15.77 1.34 -23.57
CA ALA A 204 -15.07 2.34 -22.75
C ALA A 204 -13.62 2.61 -23.16
N THR A 205 -13.08 1.90 -24.14
CA THR A 205 -11.64 1.97 -24.53
C THR A 205 -11.31 2.92 -25.66
N LYS A 206 -12.27 3.66 -26.25
CA LYS A 206 -11.96 4.51 -27.41
C LYS A 206 -10.78 5.49 -27.20
N ASN A 207 -10.57 5.97 -25.98
CA ASN A 207 -9.51 6.91 -25.62
C ASN A 207 -8.28 6.23 -24.97
N LEU A 208 -8.28 4.89 -24.84
CA LEU A 208 -7.29 4.13 -24.08
C LEU A 208 -6.58 3.07 -24.95
N ARG A 209 -6.50 3.28 -26.26
CA ARG A 209 -5.94 2.29 -27.22
C ARG A 209 -4.53 1.79 -26.86
N HIS A 210 -3.70 2.65 -26.27
CA HIS A 210 -2.36 2.28 -25.80
C HIS A 210 -2.36 1.41 -24.53
N LEU A 211 -3.51 1.24 -23.86
CA LEU A 211 -3.69 0.45 -22.65
C LEU A 211 -4.53 -0.81 -22.87
N ASP A 212 -4.85 -1.12 -24.13
CA ASP A 212 -5.80 -2.18 -24.50
C ASP A 212 -5.54 -3.52 -23.78
N ARG A 213 -4.29 -3.98 -23.71
CA ARG A 213 -3.94 -5.24 -23.05
C ARG A 213 -4.29 -5.25 -21.56
N ARG A 214 -4.04 -4.15 -20.83
CA ARG A 214 -4.32 -4.02 -19.39
C ARG A 214 -5.81 -3.89 -19.13
N ALA A 215 -6.52 -3.11 -19.95
CA ALA A 215 -7.96 -3.02 -19.92
C ALA A 215 -8.62 -4.37 -20.22
N PHE A 216 -8.11 -5.12 -21.21
CA PHE A 216 -8.57 -6.46 -21.51
C PHE A 216 -8.37 -7.43 -20.34
N ARG A 217 -7.24 -7.35 -19.65
CA ARG A 217 -6.95 -8.20 -18.49
C ARG A 217 -7.94 -7.99 -17.35
N ILE A 218 -8.25 -6.73 -17.00
CA ILE A 218 -9.27 -6.43 -15.99
C ILE A 218 -10.63 -7.03 -16.39
N ARG A 219 -11.01 -6.90 -17.66
CA ARG A 219 -12.26 -7.48 -18.19
C ARG A 219 -12.25 -9.00 -18.14
N GLU A 220 -11.19 -9.63 -18.57
CA GLU A 220 -11.03 -11.08 -18.54
C GLU A 220 -11.28 -11.62 -17.13
N TYR A 221 -10.62 -11.05 -16.12
CA TYR A 221 -10.83 -11.43 -14.73
C TYR A 221 -12.23 -11.12 -14.21
N THR A 222 -12.88 -10.07 -14.71
CA THR A 222 -14.28 -9.77 -14.36
C THR A 222 -15.23 -10.78 -15.01
N PHE A 223 -15.04 -11.13 -16.28
CA PHE A 223 -15.86 -12.12 -16.98
C PHE A 223 -15.71 -13.54 -16.43
N THR A 224 -14.51 -13.90 -15.99
CA THR A 224 -14.24 -15.20 -15.38
C THR A 224 -14.58 -15.25 -13.89
N ASN A 225 -15.25 -14.22 -13.35
CA ASN A 225 -15.65 -14.12 -11.95
C ASN A 225 -14.48 -14.22 -10.95
N VAL A 226 -13.27 -13.84 -11.36
CA VAL A 226 -12.11 -13.75 -10.46
C VAL A 226 -12.15 -12.45 -9.67
N VAL A 227 -12.52 -11.33 -10.31
CA VAL A 227 -12.53 -9.98 -9.73
C VAL A 227 -13.86 -9.28 -10.00
N ALA A 228 -14.31 -8.45 -9.08
CA ALA A 228 -15.42 -7.52 -9.26
C ALA A 228 -15.00 -6.11 -8.81
N ALA A 229 -14.93 -5.14 -9.72
CA ALA A 229 -14.61 -3.77 -9.36
C ALA A 229 -15.77 -3.11 -8.62
N ARG A 230 -15.46 -2.42 -7.50
CA ARG A 230 -16.40 -1.58 -6.74
C ARG A 230 -15.91 -0.15 -6.71
N LEU A 231 -16.74 0.79 -7.17
CA LEU A 231 -16.41 2.20 -7.08
C LEU A 231 -16.65 2.70 -5.67
N VAL A 232 -15.60 3.26 -5.05
CA VAL A 232 -15.63 3.86 -3.72
C VAL A 232 -15.27 5.34 -3.78
N ARG A 233 -15.52 6.07 -2.69
CA ARG A 233 -15.01 7.45 -2.55
C ARG A 233 -13.50 7.40 -2.26
N THR A 234 -12.75 8.41 -2.72
CA THR A 234 -11.31 8.53 -2.43
C THR A 234 -11.03 8.47 -0.92
N THR A 235 -11.88 9.08 -0.08
CA THR A 235 -11.76 9.02 1.39
C THR A 235 -11.98 7.63 1.99
N GLU A 236 -12.37 6.64 1.18
CA GLU A 236 -12.62 5.25 1.58
C GLU A 236 -11.65 4.28 0.91
N ASN A 237 -10.92 4.73 -0.12
CA ASN A 237 -9.91 3.92 -0.79
C ASN A 237 -8.64 3.81 0.06
N TRP A 238 -8.51 2.69 0.78
CA TRP A 238 -7.35 2.47 1.64
C TRP A 238 -6.03 2.25 0.88
N ALA A 239 -6.08 2.05 -0.44
CA ALA A 239 -4.90 1.96 -1.30
C ALA A 239 -4.16 3.30 -1.43
N ASP A 240 -4.80 4.44 -1.12
CA ASP A 240 -4.18 5.76 -1.08
C ASP A 240 -2.90 5.79 -0.21
N MET A 241 -2.86 5.00 0.87
CA MET A 241 -1.67 4.95 1.74
C MET A 241 -0.44 4.32 1.07
N PHE A 242 -0.61 3.63 -0.05
CA PHE A 242 0.46 3.02 -0.82
C PHE A 242 0.93 3.87 -2.00
N THR A 243 0.28 5.01 -2.24
CA THR A 243 0.58 5.91 -3.36
C THR A 243 0.92 7.33 -2.92
N LYS A 244 0.46 7.76 -1.75
CA LYS A 244 0.55 9.15 -1.27
C LYS A 244 1.06 9.23 0.16
N VAL A 245 1.69 10.36 0.50
CA VAL A 245 1.92 10.74 1.89
C VAL A 245 0.62 11.33 2.42
N LEU A 246 -0.01 10.61 3.34
CA LEU A 246 -1.30 11.01 3.90
C LEU A 246 -1.14 11.83 5.16
N ASP A 247 -2.08 12.75 5.40
CA ASP A 247 -2.26 13.42 6.66
C ASP A 247 -2.58 12.43 7.79
N ARG A 248 -2.32 12.84 9.03
CA ARG A 248 -2.48 11.99 10.23
C ARG A 248 -3.84 11.30 10.32
N GLY A 249 -4.94 12.00 10.05
CA GLY A 249 -6.30 11.45 10.19
C GLY A 249 -6.56 10.27 9.24
N PRO A 250 -6.51 10.49 7.92
CA PRO A 250 -6.65 9.42 6.91
C PRO A 250 -5.62 8.30 7.11
N PHE A 251 -4.36 8.63 7.40
CA PHE A 251 -3.31 7.65 7.64
C PHE A 251 -3.67 6.69 8.79
N LEU A 252 -4.06 7.22 9.95
CA LEU A 252 -4.42 6.39 11.11
C LEU A 252 -5.66 5.54 10.85
N LYS A 253 -6.64 6.06 10.10
CA LYS A 253 -7.82 5.30 9.66
C LYS A 253 -7.40 4.08 8.83
N PHE A 254 -6.59 4.29 7.79
CA PHE A 254 -6.18 3.21 6.89
C PHE A 254 -5.16 2.27 7.54
N ARG A 255 -4.26 2.77 8.39
CA ARG A 255 -3.35 1.93 9.18
C ARG A 255 -4.11 0.88 10.01
N ARG A 256 -5.23 1.25 10.63
CA ARG A 256 -6.07 0.30 11.38
C ARG A 256 -6.68 -0.77 10.49
N LEU A 257 -7.04 -0.43 9.25
CA LEU A 257 -7.56 -1.40 8.28
C LEU A 257 -6.47 -2.34 7.78
N VAL A 258 -5.28 -1.82 7.55
CA VAL A 258 -4.15 -2.53 6.95
C VAL A 258 -3.46 -3.44 7.96
N LEU A 259 -3.20 -2.96 9.18
CA LEU A 259 -2.51 -3.74 10.21
C LEU A 259 -3.47 -4.59 11.04
N ASN A 260 -4.75 -4.17 11.21
CA ASN A 260 -5.69 -4.84 12.07
C ASN A 260 -5.13 -5.10 13.49
N PRO A 261 -4.73 -4.05 14.24
CA PRO A 261 -3.97 -4.20 15.48
C PRO A 261 -4.74 -5.01 16.54
N ILE A 262 -4.03 -5.66 17.45
CA ILE A 262 -4.55 -6.57 18.48
C ILE A 262 -5.70 -5.92 19.27
N ASP A 263 -5.59 -4.66 19.64
CA ASP A 263 -6.65 -3.93 20.37
C ASP A 263 -8.00 -3.96 19.65
N SER A 264 -7.99 -3.85 18.32
CA SER A 264 -9.20 -3.92 17.51
C SER A 264 -9.76 -5.34 17.40
N VAL A 265 -8.91 -6.35 17.51
CA VAL A 265 -9.30 -7.77 17.55
C VAL A 265 -9.91 -8.09 18.88
N VAL A 266 -9.26 -7.73 19.99
CA VAL A 266 -9.76 -7.94 21.37
C VAL A 266 -11.11 -7.27 21.54
N ALA A 267 -11.27 -6.02 21.09
CA ALA A 267 -12.54 -5.31 21.17
C ALA A 267 -13.67 -6.05 20.42
N ARG A 268 -13.39 -6.61 19.23
CA ARG A 268 -14.37 -7.40 18.47
C ARG A 268 -14.73 -8.70 19.17
N VAL A 269 -13.74 -9.43 19.68
CA VAL A 269 -13.97 -10.67 20.42
C VAL A 269 -14.82 -10.43 21.67
N SER A 270 -14.49 -9.39 22.43
CA SER A 270 -15.27 -8.98 23.61
C SER A 270 -16.71 -8.61 23.27
N ALA A 271 -16.94 -7.91 22.14
CA ALA A 271 -18.29 -7.57 21.68
C ALA A 271 -19.11 -8.82 21.31
N VAL A 272 -18.48 -9.80 20.66
CA VAL A 272 -19.14 -11.07 20.31
C VAL A 272 -19.48 -11.87 21.57
N ILE A 273 -18.55 -12.01 22.50
CA ILE A 273 -18.76 -12.73 23.76
C ILE A 273 -19.80 -12.01 24.63
N GLY A 274 -19.72 -10.69 24.75
CA GLY A 274 -20.67 -9.87 25.50
C GLY A 274 -22.10 -9.96 24.94
N GLY A 275 -22.26 -10.07 23.61
CA GLY A 275 -23.56 -10.30 22.97
C GLY A 275 -24.15 -11.70 23.23
N ILE A 276 -23.32 -12.71 23.49
CA ILE A 276 -23.77 -14.06 23.83
C ILE A 276 -24.21 -14.17 25.30
N TRP A 277 -23.70 -13.31 26.16
CA TRP A 277 -23.96 -13.32 27.61
C TRP A 277 -24.89 -12.19 28.08
N ALA A 278 -25.56 -11.46 27.17
CA ALA A 278 -26.60 -10.53 27.60
C ALA A 278 -27.81 -11.32 28.11
N PRO A 279 -28.18 -11.24 29.42
CA PRO A 279 -29.37 -11.92 29.91
C PRO A 279 -30.60 -11.31 29.24
N THR A 280 -31.41 -12.18 28.65
CA THR A 280 -32.76 -11.87 28.13
C THR A 280 -33.68 -11.39 29.22
#